data_4addb8d5a008667ba0ca8533f9d64e36
#
_entry.id   4addb8d5a008667ba0ca8533f9d64e36
#
_cell.length_a   1.000
_cell.length_b   1.000
_cell.length_c   1.000
_cell.angle_alpha   90.00
_cell.angle_beta   90.00
_cell.angle_gamma   90.00
#
_symmetry.space_group_name_H-M   'P 1'
#
loop_
_entity.id
_entity.type
_entity.pdbx_description
1 polymer ?
#
loop_
_entity_poly.entity_id
_entity_poly.type
_entity_poly.pdbx_seq_one_letter_code
_entity_poly.pdbx_strand_id
1 'polypeptide(L)'
;MALSEIASGAREGSAGTGAEAASFADIAGLLAFYARTMPAAPALLAPSRPPLNYGALGARIAHLVETLRALGIAPGDRIAVALPRGADSALALIAVASSCACVPVNPDLTADELQRYFSEMKLAALVTRADMNSASRDVARALDIAVIDFVPGPETELDGCAFIGPTVAPACAKGAASAEDDAFILLTSGTAARPKMVPLTHRNVCLSAQNAGRVLSLAPQDRLLNALPLFHAHGLISGLLTALAAGSSVICTDGFDASAFFGWMRELQPTWYTAVPTIHRALLTAAEANPDLARPSSLRVIRSA
;
A
#
# COMPACT_ATOMS: atom_id res chain seq x y z
N MET A 1 43.96 -6.87 21.02
CA MET A 1 43.33 -7.91 21.85
C MET A 1 41.88 -7.51 22.04
N ALA A 2 40.96 -8.41 21.80
CA ALA A 2 39.51 -8.34 21.95
C ALA A 2 38.66 -7.97 20.72
N LEU A 3 38.64 -8.85 19.71
CA LEU A 3 37.60 -8.96 18.68
C LEU A 3 37.29 -10.45 18.34
N SER A 4 37.52 -11.39 19.29
CA SER A 4 37.35 -12.83 19.05
C SER A 4 36.33 -13.53 19.97
N GLU A 5 35.44 -12.82 20.67
CA GLU A 5 34.52 -13.45 21.66
C GLU A 5 33.01 -13.22 21.43
N ILE A 6 32.57 -12.84 20.22
CA ILE A 6 31.13 -12.72 19.91
C ILE A 6 30.68 -13.73 18.85
N ALA A 7 31.27 -14.90 18.82
CA ALA A 7 30.87 -15.96 17.88
C ALA A 7 30.69 -17.30 18.59
N SER A 8 29.86 -17.39 19.64
CA SER A 8 29.49 -18.69 20.25
C SER A 8 28.20 -18.55 21.05
N GLY A 9 27.09 -18.59 20.34
CA GLY A 9 25.74 -18.55 20.91
C GLY A 9 24.65 -18.93 19.93
N ALA A 10 24.95 -19.87 19.01
CA ALA A 10 23.90 -20.50 18.21
C ALA A 10 23.09 -21.42 19.13
N ARG A 11 21.93 -20.95 19.58
CA ARG A 11 20.90 -21.83 20.18
C ARG A 11 20.28 -22.64 19.06
N GLU A 12 20.44 -23.94 19.11
CA GLU A 12 19.62 -24.93 18.42
C GLU A 12 18.15 -24.71 18.83
N GLY A 13 17.39 -24.02 17.99
CA GLY A 13 15.96 -23.87 18.10
C GLY A 13 15.27 -25.04 17.39
N SER A 14 14.51 -25.81 18.14
CA SER A 14 13.68 -26.96 17.76
C SER A 14 12.98 -26.73 16.42
N ALA A 15 13.07 -27.72 15.53
CA ALA A 15 12.26 -27.86 14.32
C ALA A 15 10.77 -27.95 14.70
N GLY A 16 10.10 -26.80 14.71
CA GLY A 16 8.65 -26.69 14.72
C GLY A 16 8.14 -26.99 13.32
N THR A 17 7.21 -27.92 13.23
CA THR A 17 6.44 -28.37 12.07
C THR A 17 6.17 -27.23 11.08
N GLY A 18 6.78 -27.31 9.90
CA GLY A 18 6.61 -26.31 8.84
C GLY A 18 5.16 -26.29 8.36
N ALA A 19 4.40 -25.30 8.81
CA ALA A 19 3.25 -24.86 8.06
C ALA A 19 3.79 -24.35 6.72
N GLU A 20 3.46 -25.03 5.63
CA GLU A 20 3.75 -24.54 4.27
C GLU A 20 3.30 -23.08 4.20
N ALA A 21 4.26 -22.19 4.00
CA ALA A 21 3.95 -20.76 3.93
C ALA A 21 2.97 -20.56 2.78
N ALA A 22 1.78 -20.03 3.07
CA ALA A 22 0.76 -19.80 2.05
C ALA A 22 1.37 -19.03 0.87
N SER A 23 1.18 -19.56 -0.34
CA SER A 23 1.64 -18.91 -1.57
C SER A 23 0.44 -18.27 -2.25
N PHE A 24 0.56 -16.98 -2.55
CA PHE A 24 -0.51 -16.21 -3.17
C PHE A 24 -0.14 -15.86 -4.61
N ALA A 25 -1.03 -16.16 -5.54
CA ALA A 25 -0.86 -15.87 -6.94
C ALA A 25 -1.29 -14.41 -7.28
N ASP A 26 -2.23 -13.87 -6.52
CA ASP A 26 -2.80 -12.53 -6.73
C ASP A 26 -3.15 -11.85 -5.39
N ILE A 27 -3.39 -10.54 -5.46
CA ILE A 27 -3.68 -9.69 -4.28
C ILE A 27 -5.04 -10.04 -3.68
N ALA A 28 -6.05 -10.32 -4.49
CA ALA A 28 -7.39 -10.65 -4.00
C ALA A 28 -7.38 -11.97 -3.22
N GLY A 29 -6.69 -12.99 -3.74
CA GLY A 29 -6.49 -14.28 -3.07
C GLY A 29 -5.75 -14.16 -1.75
N LEU A 30 -4.71 -13.32 -1.69
CA LEU A 30 -3.98 -13.00 -0.45
C LEU A 30 -4.93 -12.44 0.62
N LEU A 31 -5.72 -11.43 0.27
CA LEU A 31 -6.65 -10.80 1.21
C LEU A 31 -7.77 -11.75 1.63
N ALA A 32 -8.35 -12.50 0.67
CA ALA A 32 -9.39 -13.49 0.96
C ALA A 32 -8.89 -14.60 1.90
N PHE A 33 -7.63 -15.00 1.78
CA PHE A 33 -7.03 -15.97 2.69
C PHE A 33 -7.03 -15.44 4.14
N TYR A 34 -6.48 -14.25 4.39
CA TYR A 34 -6.43 -13.70 5.75
C TYR A 34 -7.79 -13.25 6.27
N ALA A 35 -8.69 -12.76 5.41
CA ALA A 35 -10.07 -12.47 5.79
C ALA A 35 -10.82 -13.72 6.30
N ARG A 36 -10.49 -14.91 5.79
CA ARG A 36 -11.08 -16.19 6.21
C ARG A 36 -10.36 -16.80 7.40
N THR A 37 -9.02 -16.75 7.46
CA THR A 37 -8.22 -17.46 8.48
C THR A 37 -8.00 -16.63 9.74
N MET A 38 -7.97 -15.30 9.62
CA MET A 38 -7.72 -14.37 10.72
C MET A 38 -8.64 -13.12 10.66
N PRO A 39 -9.97 -13.28 10.56
CA PRO A 39 -10.89 -12.17 10.29
C PRO A 39 -10.80 -11.04 11.33
N ALA A 40 -10.55 -11.35 12.60
CA ALA A 40 -10.47 -10.38 13.69
C ALA A 40 -9.09 -9.72 13.86
N ALA A 41 -8.05 -10.22 13.17
CA ALA A 41 -6.71 -9.65 13.28
C ALA A 41 -6.65 -8.27 12.58
N PRO A 42 -5.94 -7.27 13.15
CA PRO A 42 -5.81 -5.97 12.54
C PRO A 42 -5.04 -6.06 11.21
N ALA A 43 -5.48 -5.34 10.20
CA ALA A 43 -4.86 -5.28 8.88
C ALA A 43 -4.36 -3.86 8.56
N LEU A 44 -5.25 -2.87 8.55
CA LEU A 44 -4.88 -1.47 8.34
C LEU A 44 -5.20 -0.64 9.59
N LEU A 45 -4.25 0.20 9.96
CA LEU A 45 -4.36 1.16 11.05
C LEU A 45 -4.03 2.55 10.51
N ALA A 46 -4.55 3.56 11.16
CA ALA A 46 -4.15 4.95 10.98
C ALA A 46 -4.14 5.65 12.34
N PRO A 47 -3.30 6.68 12.53
CA PRO A 47 -3.36 7.49 13.74
C PRO A 47 -4.77 8.02 14.00
N SER A 48 -5.22 7.97 15.24
CA SER A 48 -6.52 8.50 15.69
C SER A 48 -7.77 7.89 15.02
N ARG A 49 -7.62 6.71 14.36
CA ARG A 49 -8.74 5.98 13.75
C ARG A 49 -8.79 4.53 14.27
N PRO A 50 -9.99 3.93 14.43
CA PRO A 50 -10.10 2.53 14.79
C PRO A 50 -9.47 1.63 13.71
N PRO A 51 -8.84 0.50 14.10
CA PRO A 51 -8.21 -0.40 13.15
C PRO A 51 -9.25 -1.12 12.27
N LEU A 52 -8.94 -1.26 10.99
CA LEU A 52 -9.66 -2.14 10.08
C LEU A 52 -9.05 -3.55 10.17
N ASN A 53 -9.84 -4.54 10.57
CA ASN A 53 -9.40 -5.92 10.63
C ASN A 53 -9.44 -6.61 9.25
N TYR A 54 -8.82 -7.79 9.12
CA TYR A 54 -8.76 -8.51 7.85
C TYR A 54 -10.13 -8.90 7.30
N GLY A 55 -11.08 -9.26 8.15
CA GLY A 55 -12.45 -9.60 7.73
C GLY A 55 -13.15 -8.40 7.10
N ALA A 56 -13.10 -7.25 7.76
CA ALA A 56 -13.67 -6.00 7.26
C ALA A 56 -12.91 -5.48 6.02
N LEU A 57 -11.57 -5.58 6.00
CA LEU A 57 -10.76 -5.24 4.81
C LEU A 57 -11.18 -6.09 3.60
N GLY A 58 -11.28 -7.42 3.76
CA GLY A 58 -11.69 -8.31 2.68
C GLY A 58 -13.10 -7.99 2.16
N ALA A 59 -14.07 -7.77 3.06
CA ALA A 59 -15.43 -7.38 2.69
C ALA A 59 -15.46 -6.04 1.95
N ARG A 60 -14.68 -5.05 2.43
CA ARG A 60 -14.61 -3.73 1.81
C ARG A 60 -13.98 -3.79 0.43
N ILE A 61 -12.87 -4.52 0.26
CA ILE A 61 -12.24 -4.70 -1.05
C ILE A 61 -13.21 -5.37 -2.03
N ALA A 62 -13.91 -6.43 -1.60
CA ALA A 62 -14.90 -7.09 -2.45
C ALA A 62 -16.01 -6.11 -2.90
N HIS A 63 -16.55 -5.30 -1.99
CA HIS A 63 -17.55 -4.27 -2.32
C HIS A 63 -17.01 -3.23 -3.32
N LEU A 64 -15.80 -2.71 -3.11
CA LEU A 64 -15.19 -1.73 -4.00
C LEU A 64 -14.92 -2.30 -5.39
N VAL A 65 -14.47 -3.57 -5.49
CA VAL A 65 -14.29 -4.29 -6.75
C VAL A 65 -15.63 -4.45 -7.49
N GLU A 66 -16.72 -4.82 -6.79
CA GLU A 66 -18.06 -4.90 -7.40
C GLU A 66 -18.52 -3.53 -7.91
N THR A 67 -18.23 -2.44 -7.18
CA THR A 67 -18.55 -1.09 -7.62
C THR A 67 -17.81 -0.73 -8.92
N LEU A 68 -16.50 -1.01 -9.01
CA LEU A 68 -15.72 -0.78 -10.24
C LEU A 68 -16.28 -1.58 -11.43
N ARG A 69 -16.67 -2.83 -11.21
CA ARG A 69 -17.32 -3.66 -12.23
C ARG A 69 -18.65 -3.09 -12.68
N ALA A 70 -19.46 -2.60 -11.74
CA ALA A 70 -20.72 -1.95 -12.05
C ALA A 70 -20.54 -0.66 -12.88
N LEU A 71 -19.42 0.04 -12.69
CA LEU A 71 -19.01 1.19 -13.52
C LEU A 71 -18.46 0.77 -14.89
N GLY A 72 -18.33 -0.53 -15.17
CA GLY A 72 -17.85 -1.06 -16.45
C GLY A 72 -16.33 -1.21 -16.55
N ILE A 73 -15.61 -1.21 -15.42
CA ILE A 73 -14.17 -1.42 -15.39
C ILE A 73 -13.85 -2.92 -15.54
N ALA A 74 -13.04 -3.25 -16.54
CA ALA A 74 -12.60 -4.61 -16.85
C ALA A 74 -11.18 -4.91 -16.31
N PRO A 75 -10.79 -6.19 -16.13
CA PRO A 75 -9.46 -6.54 -15.60
C PRO A 75 -8.27 -5.99 -16.38
N GLY A 76 -8.40 -5.79 -17.70
CA GLY A 76 -7.36 -5.22 -18.56
C GLY A 76 -7.29 -3.69 -18.56
N ASP A 77 -8.24 -3.01 -17.92
CA ASP A 77 -8.27 -1.56 -17.87
C ASP A 77 -7.18 -0.99 -16.94
N ARG A 78 -6.73 0.22 -17.29
CA ARG A 78 -5.76 0.96 -16.47
C ARG A 78 -6.46 2.09 -15.74
N ILE A 79 -6.39 2.05 -14.42
CA ILE A 79 -7.00 3.05 -13.55
C ILE A 79 -5.91 3.80 -12.80
N ALA A 80 -5.80 5.11 -13.07
CA ALA A 80 -4.94 5.98 -12.28
C ALA A 80 -5.56 6.21 -10.89
N VAL A 81 -4.74 6.19 -9.84
CA VAL A 81 -5.17 6.49 -8.47
C VAL A 81 -4.31 7.63 -7.94
N ALA A 82 -4.91 8.82 -7.84
CA ALA A 82 -4.28 10.05 -7.35
C ALA A 82 -4.99 10.49 -6.05
N LEU A 83 -4.62 9.90 -4.94
CA LEU A 83 -5.19 10.15 -3.62
C LEU A 83 -4.12 10.68 -2.65
N PRO A 84 -4.51 11.45 -1.61
CA PRO A 84 -3.62 11.80 -0.51
C PRO A 84 -3.04 10.55 0.13
N ARG A 85 -1.88 10.70 0.77
CA ARG A 85 -1.29 9.60 1.55
C ARG A 85 -2.21 9.17 2.68
N GLY A 86 -2.07 7.95 3.17
CA GLY A 86 -2.83 7.43 4.30
C GLY A 86 -3.54 6.12 4.03
N ALA A 87 -4.36 5.70 4.98
CA ALA A 87 -5.07 4.41 4.93
C ALA A 87 -6.12 4.34 3.81
N ASP A 88 -6.77 5.45 3.51
CA ASP A 88 -7.76 5.52 2.42
C ASP A 88 -7.10 5.29 1.05
N SER A 89 -5.90 5.85 0.84
CA SER A 89 -5.11 5.57 -0.36
C SER A 89 -4.68 4.11 -0.45
N ALA A 90 -4.25 3.51 0.67
CA ALA A 90 -3.89 2.09 0.71
C ALA A 90 -5.09 1.22 0.32
N LEU A 91 -6.26 1.50 0.88
CA LEU A 91 -7.50 0.78 0.58
C LEU A 91 -7.90 0.90 -0.89
N ALA A 92 -7.90 2.12 -1.44
CA ALA A 92 -8.24 2.36 -2.84
C ALA A 92 -7.26 1.69 -3.81
N LEU A 93 -5.94 1.78 -3.55
CA LEU A 93 -4.91 1.14 -4.36
C LEU A 93 -5.05 -0.39 -4.38
N ILE A 94 -5.32 -1.00 -3.21
CA ILE A 94 -5.55 -2.44 -3.11
C ILE A 94 -6.83 -2.83 -3.85
N ALA A 95 -7.92 -2.07 -3.70
CA ALA A 95 -9.19 -2.36 -4.36
C ALA A 95 -9.07 -2.29 -5.88
N VAL A 96 -8.47 -1.22 -6.42
CA VAL A 96 -8.24 -1.07 -7.85
C VAL A 96 -7.33 -2.19 -8.36
N ALA A 97 -6.21 -2.47 -7.70
CA ALA A 97 -5.31 -3.54 -8.10
C ALA A 97 -5.96 -4.94 -8.02
N SER A 98 -6.94 -5.15 -7.14
CA SER A 98 -7.70 -6.42 -7.08
C SER A 98 -8.72 -6.57 -8.22
N SER A 99 -8.98 -5.51 -8.98
CA SER A 99 -9.96 -5.47 -10.07
C SER A 99 -9.31 -5.35 -11.46
N CYS A 100 -8.27 -4.52 -11.59
CA CYS A 100 -7.66 -4.12 -12.86
C CYS A 100 -6.25 -3.59 -12.65
N ALA A 101 -5.58 -3.12 -13.71
CA ALA A 101 -4.24 -2.55 -13.61
C ALA A 101 -4.27 -1.18 -12.92
N CYS A 102 -3.78 -1.12 -11.70
CA CYS A 102 -3.68 0.11 -10.90
C CYS A 102 -2.43 0.92 -11.28
N VAL A 103 -2.60 2.21 -11.55
CA VAL A 103 -1.52 3.16 -11.79
C VAL A 103 -1.46 4.15 -10.62
N PRO A 104 -0.63 3.90 -9.60
CA PRO A 104 -0.46 4.84 -8.48
C PRO A 104 0.22 6.12 -8.98
N VAL A 105 -0.43 7.26 -8.74
CA VAL A 105 0.05 8.58 -9.19
C VAL A 105 0.36 9.46 -7.99
N ASN A 106 1.48 10.17 -8.05
CA ASN A 106 1.77 11.21 -7.06
C ASN A 106 0.74 12.35 -7.19
N PRO A 107 -0.09 12.63 -6.18
CA PRO A 107 -1.10 13.68 -6.25
C PRO A 107 -0.50 15.10 -6.33
N ASP A 108 0.79 15.26 -5.99
CA ASP A 108 1.49 16.54 -5.96
C ASP A 108 2.14 16.90 -7.32
N LEU A 109 1.94 16.09 -8.37
CA LEU A 109 2.43 16.37 -9.73
C LEU A 109 1.76 17.62 -10.31
N THR A 110 2.52 18.36 -11.09
CA THR A 110 2.01 19.51 -11.86
C THR A 110 1.06 19.09 -12.98
N ALA A 111 0.21 20.01 -13.43
CA ALA A 111 -0.69 19.75 -14.55
C ALA A 111 0.05 19.29 -15.82
N ASP A 112 1.20 19.91 -16.13
CA ASP A 112 2.02 19.57 -17.28
C ASP A 112 2.62 18.15 -17.20
N GLU A 113 3.03 17.71 -16.00
CA GLU A 113 3.51 16.35 -15.78
C GLU A 113 2.37 15.35 -15.92
N LEU A 114 1.22 15.64 -15.32
CA LEU A 114 0.03 14.79 -15.41
C LEU A 114 -0.48 14.70 -16.85
N GLN A 115 -0.52 15.82 -17.60
CA GLN A 115 -0.91 15.83 -18.99
C GLN A 115 -0.06 14.88 -19.83
N ARG A 116 1.27 14.93 -19.65
CA ARG A 116 2.20 14.02 -20.35
C ARG A 116 1.97 12.56 -19.95
N TYR A 117 1.79 12.28 -18.67
CA TYR A 117 1.60 10.91 -18.18
C TYR A 117 0.28 10.33 -18.66
N PHE A 118 -0.81 11.05 -18.47
CA PHE A 118 -2.15 10.55 -18.79
C PHE A 118 -2.36 10.37 -20.29
N SER A 119 -1.76 11.24 -21.14
CA SER A 119 -1.83 11.09 -22.60
C SER A 119 -1.19 9.80 -23.12
N GLU A 120 -0.18 9.27 -22.43
CA GLU A 120 0.55 8.06 -22.86
C GLU A 120 -0.01 6.76 -22.26
N MET A 121 -0.75 6.84 -21.14
CA MET A 121 -1.12 5.65 -20.35
C MET A 121 -2.34 4.89 -20.85
N LYS A 122 -3.18 5.49 -21.71
CA LYS A 122 -4.47 4.93 -22.13
C LYS A 122 -5.34 4.54 -20.93
N LEU A 123 -5.57 5.49 -20.05
CA LEU A 123 -6.35 5.30 -18.82
C LEU A 123 -7.84 5.17 -19.17
N ALA A 124 -8.51 4.19 -18.57
CA ALA A 124 -9.97 4.07 -18.61
C ALA A 124 -10.64 5.05 -17.65
N ALA A 125 -10.02 5.26 -16.46
CA ALA A 125 -10.50 6.25 -15.50
C ALA A 125 -9.38 6.74 -14.58
N LEU A 126 -9.67 7.85 -13.88
CA LEU A 126 -8.91 8.37 -12.74
C LEU A 126 -9.75 8.20 -11.47
N VAL A 127 -9.17 7.60 -10.44
CA VAL A 127 -9.70 7.64 -9.07
C VAL A 127 -9.03 8.79 -8.31
N THR A 128 -9.86 9.70 -7.78
CA THR A 128 -9.42 10.82 -6.93
C THR A 128 -10.49 11.13 -5.89
N ARG A 129 -10.36 12.18 -5.08
CA ARG A 129 -11.39 12.59 -4.10
C ARG A 129 -12.18 13.80 -4.60
N ALA A 130 -13.49 13.82 -4.33
CA ALA A 130 -14.36 14.92 -4.71
C ALA A 130 -14.01 16.24 -4.00
N ASP A 131 -13.55 16.16 -2.76
CA ASP A 131 -13.16 17.30 -1.92
C ASP A 131 -11.76 17.86 -2.22
N MET A 132 -11.02 17.23 -3.13
CA MET A 132 -9.70 17.71 -3.56
C MET A 132 -9.81 18.55 -4.83
N ASN A 133 -9.34 19.78 -4.75
CA ASN A 133 -9.04 20.56 -5.94
C ASN A 133 -7.65 20.13 -6.45
N SER A 134 -7.62 19.13 -7.34
CA SER A 134 -6.37 18.53 -7.81
C SER A 134 -6.18 18.71 -9.31
N ALA A 135 -4.95 19.05 -9.71
CA ALA A 135 -4.58 19.12 -11.12
C ALA A 135 -4.90 17.82 -11.89
N SER A 136 -4.85 16.66 -11.22
CA SER A 136 -5.17 15.38 -11.84
C SER A 136 -6.60 15.28 -12.35
N ARG A 137 -7.58 15.85 -11.63
CA ARG A 137 -8.98 15.90 -12.03
C ARG A 137 -9.19 16.76 -13.28
N ASP A 138 -8.59 17.94 -13.30
CA ASP A 138 -8.75 18.87 -14.42
C ASP A 138 -8.08 18.32 -15.69
N VAL A 139 -6.90 17.74 -15.54
CA VAL A 139 -6.19 17.08 -16.66
C VAL A 139 -6.98 15.86 -17.17
N ALA A 140 -7.53 15.03 -16.27
CA ALA A 140 -8.34 13.89 -16.70
C ALA A 140 -9.54 14.34 -17.53
N ARG A 141 -10.26 15.38 -17.07
CA ARG A 141 -11.39 15.97 -17.80
C ARG A 141 -10.98 16.53 -19.18
N ALA A 142 -9.84 17.22 -19.24
CA ALA A 142 -9.31 17.76 -20.49
C ALA A 142 -8.92 16.68 -21.51
N LEU A 143 -8.65 15.46 -21.05
CA LEU A 143 -8.30 14.30 -21.86
C LEU A 143 -9.46 13.32 -22.05
N ASP A 144 -10.69 13.69 -21.70
CA ASP A 144 -11.88 12.83 -21.74
C ASP A 144 -11.72 11.51 -20.97
N ILE A 145 -10.90 11.51 -19.90
CA ILE A 145 -10.73 10.39 -18.99
C ILE A 145 -11.83 10.46 -17.93
N ALA A 146 -12.56 9.37 -17.75
CA ALA A 146 -13.61 9.28 -16.73
C ALA A 146 -13.02 9.52 -15.31
N VAL A 147 -13.74 10.28 -14.48
CA VAL A 147 -13.31 10.55 -13.11
C VAL A 147 -14.24 9.81 -12.14
N ILE A 148 -13.65 8.96 -11.32
CA ILE A 148 -14.31 8.21 -10.26
C ILE A 148 -13.89 8.83 -8.92
N ASP A 149 -14.84 9.23 -8.12
CA ASP A 149 -14.58 9.77 -6.80
C ASP A 149 -14.48 8.64 -5.77
N PHE A 150 -13.35 8.57 -5.09
CA PHE A 150 -13.24 7.84 -3.84
C PHE A 150 -13.83 8.70 -2.73
N VAL A 151 -14.90 8.22 -2.14
CA VAL A 151 -15.56 8.86 -0.98
C VAL A 151 -15.07 8.11 0.25
N PRO A 152 -14.26 8.73 1.12
CA PRO A 152 -13.84 8.09 2.37
C PRO A 152 -15.06 7.92 3.29
N GLY A 153 -15.00 6.92 4.14
CA GLY A 153 -15.95 6.77 5.25
C GLY A 153 -15.80 7.88 6.29
N PRO A 154 -16.60 7.86 7.37
CA PRO A 154 -16.41 8.75 8.49
C PRO A 154 -14.94 8.76 8.96
N GLU A 155 -14.42 9.92 9.38
CA GLU A 155 -13.00 10.06 9.78
C GLU A 155 -12.59 9.09 10.90
N THR A 156 -13.56 8.67 11.70
CA THR A 156 -13.38 7.70 12.79
C THR A 156 -13.39 6.24 12.34
N GLU A 157 -13.71 5.94 11.07
CA GLU A 157 -13.90 4.57 10.57
C GLU A 157 -13.20 4.39 9.22
N LEU A 158 -12.52 3.24 9.01
CA LEU A 158 -11.90 2.90 7.72
C LEU A 158 -12.84 2.13 6.79
N ASP A 159 -14.04 1.78 7.25
CA ASP A 159 -14.92 0.84 6.54
C ASP A 159 -16.08 1.49 5.75
N GLY A 160 -16.27 2.79 5.80
CA GLY A 160 -17.37 3.51 5.16
C GLY A 160 -17.12 3.99 3.71
N CYS A 161 -16.02 3.64 3.06
CA CYS A 161 -15.64 4.21 1.77
C CYS A 161 -16.39 3.63 0.56
N ALA A 162 -16.49 4.41 -0.53
CA ALA A 162 -17.14 4.03 -1.78
C ALA A 162 -16.42 4.64 -3.00
N PHE A 163 -16.61 4.00 -4.16
CA PHE A 163 -16.31 4.60 -5.47
C PHE A 163 -17.60 5.11 -6.12
N ILE A 164 -17.62 6.36 -6.54
CA ILE A 164 -18.77 7.00 -7.19
C ILE A 164 -18.31 7.67 -8.47
N GLY A 165 -18.94 7.36 -9.59
CA GLY A 165 -18.53 7.93 -10.88
C GLY A 165 -19.46 7.58 -12.03
N PRO A 166 -19.15 8.05 -13.24
CA PRO A 166 -19.90 7.70 -14.43
C PRO A 166 -19.64 6.23 -14.82
N THR A 167 -20.58 5.63 -15.50
CA THR A 167 -20.37 4.35 -16.18
C THR A 167 -19.35 4.55 -17.32
N VAL A 168 -18.24 3.83 -17.28
CA VAL A 168 -17.14 3.91 -18.24
C VAL A 168 -17.46 3.07 -19.48
N ALA A 169 -18.05 1.89 -19.27
CA ALA A 169 -18.50 0.98 -20.30
C ALA A 169 -19.67 0.14 -19.76
N PRO A 170 -20.39 -0.62 -20.62
CA PRO A 170 -21.39 -1.58 -20.12
C PRO A 170 -20.76 -2.51 -19.09
N ALA A 171 -21.50 -2.77 -18.00
CA ALA A 171 -21.00 -3.58 -16.89
C ALA A 171 -20.37 -4.88 -17.38
N CYS A 172 -19.10 -5.10 -17.02
CA CYS A 172 -18.37 -6.28 -17.41
C CYS A 172 -18.67 -7.42 -16.43
N ALA A 173 -19.35 -8.46 -16.90
CA ALA A 173 -19.67 -9.64 -16.10
C ALA A 173 -18.49 -10.60 -15.89
N LYS A 174 -17.25 -10.25 -16.29
CA LYS A 174 -16.21 -11.26 -16.51
C LYS A 174 -14.96 -11.07 -15.66
N GLY A 175 -14.70 -12.11 -14.89
CA GLY A 175 -13.38 -12.56 -14.42
C GLY A 175 -12.80 -11.77 -13.25
N ALA A 176 -12.23 -12.50 -12.30
CA ALA A 176 -11.23 -11.97 -11.40
C ALA A 176 -9.93 -11.73 -12.18
N ALA A 177 -9.12 -10.78 -11.75
CA ALA A 177 -7.77 -10.61 -12.28
C ALA A 177 -6.98 -11.92 -12.06
N SER A 178 -6.20 -12.32 -13.06
CA SER A 178 -5.35 -13.50 -13.01
C SER A 178 -3.95 -13.16 -12.48
N ALA A 179 -3.18 -14.18 -12.13
CA ALA A 179 -1.80 -14.01 -11.69
C ALA A 179 -0.89 -13.29 -12.71
N GLU A 180 -1.20 -13.41 -13.98
CA GLU A 180 -0.43 -12.85 -15.08
C GLU A 180 -0.92 -11.46 -15.53
N ASP A 181 -2.08 -11.01 -15.03
CA ASP A 181 -2.57 -9.66 -15.31
C ASP A 181 -1.73 -8.63 -14.54
N ASP A 182 -1.63 -7.42 -15.10
CA ASP A 182 -0.96 -6.30 -14.45
C ASP A 182 -1.72 -5.90 -13.18
N ALA A 183 -1.08 -6.01 -12.02
CA ALA A 183 -1.61 -5.49 -10.76
C ALA A 183 -1.31 -4.00 -10.61
N PHE A 184 -0.06 -3.62 -10.92
CA PHE A 184 0.39 -2.23 -10.86
C PHE A 184 1.20 -1.85 -12.09
N ILE A 185 1.06 -0.61 -12.51
CA ILE A 185 1.95 0.04 -13.47
C ILE A 185 2.62 1.20 -12.75
N LEU A 186 3.88 1.03 -12.39
CA LEU A 186 4.63 2.05 -11.67
C LEU A 186 5.34 3.00 -12.62
N LEU A 187 5.38 4.28 -12.23
CA LEU A 187 6.10 5.30 -12.96
C LEU A 187 7.48 5.48 -12.36
N THR A 188 8.52 5.35 -13.16
CA THR A 188 9.90 5.65 -12.73
C THR A 188 10.35 6.97 -13.33
N SER A 189 11.07 7.76 -12.53
CA SER A 189 11.78 8.94 -13.02
C SER A 189 12.89 8.50 -13.97
N GLY A 190 12.59 8.36 -15.25
CA GLY A 190 13.60 8.08 -16.28
C GLY A 190 14.58 9.24 -16.40
N THR A 191 15.85 8.94 -16.70
CA THR A 191 16.89 9.93 -16.99
C THR A 191 16.66 10.72 -18.28
N ALA A 192 15.63 10.39 -19.05
CA ALA A 192 15.19 11.06 -20.27
C ALA A 192 13.79 11.63 -20.06
N ALA A 193 13.43 12.66 -20.80
CA ALA A 193 12.21 13.49 -20.71
C ALA A 193 10.84 12.72 -20.71
N ARG A 194 10.84 11.38 -20.65
CA ARG A 194 9.64 10.54 -20.59
C ARG A 194 9.71 9.57 -19.41
N PRO A 195 8.67 9.50 -18.56
CA PRO A 195 8.58 8.50 -17.51
C PRO A 195 8.51 7.11 -18.14
N LYS A 196 9.17 6.14 -17.52
CA LYS A 196 9.03 4.74 -17.93
C LYS A 196 7.89 4.11 -17.13
N MET A 197 6.95 3.52 -17.83
CA MET A 197 5.92 2.66 -17.25
C MET A 197 6.50 1.28 -17.01
N VAL A 198 6.42 0.79 -15.78
CA VAL A 198 6.89 -0.54 -15.38
C VAL A 198 5.67 -1.35 -14.96
N PRO A 199 5.14 -2.23 -15.84
CA PRO A 199 4.06 -3.12 -15.47
C PRO A 199 4.59 -4.22 -14.55
N LEU A 200 3.81 -4.53 -13.52
CA LEU A 200 4.08 -5.57 -12.53
C LEU A 200 2.84 -6.44 -12.39
N THR A 201 2.97 -7.71 -12.75
CA THR A 201 1.88 -8.66 -12.63
C THR A 201 1.57 -8.97 -11.16
N HIS A 202 0.37 -9.50 -10.89
CA HIS A 202 0.01 -9.99 -9.57
C HIS A 202 1.03 -10.99 -9.03
N ARG A 203 1.48 -11.94 -9.87
CA ARG A 203 2.53 -12.90 -9.51
C ARG A 203 3.81 -12.22 -9.08
N ASN A 204 4.30 -11.23 -9.85
CA ASN A 204 5.54 -10.51 -9.51
C ASN A 204 5.43 -9.82 -8.15
N VAL A 205 4.32 -9.13 -7.94
CA VAL A 205 4.08 -8.35 -6.71
C VAL A 205 3.93 -9.27 -5.50
N CYS A 206 3.12 -10.33 -5.60
CA CYS A 206 2.91 -11.27 -4.50
C CYS A 206 4.18 -12.04 -4.14
N LEU A 207 4.95 -12.52 -5.13
CA LEU A 207 6.24 -13.20 -4.87
C LEU A 207 7.25 -12.25 -4.23
N SER A 208 7.34 -11.01 -4.71
CA SER A 208 8.24 -10.00 -4.13
C SER A 208 7.88 -9.72 -2.67
N ALA A 209 6.61 -9.50 -2.38
CA ALA A 209 6.10 -9.24 -1.03
C ALA A 209 6.35 -10.41 -0.09
N GLN A 210 6.04 -11.64 -0.51
CA GLN A 210 6.27 -12.85 0.28
C GLN A 210 7.75 -13.10 0.57
N ASN A 211 8.62 -12.93 -0.45
CA ASN A 211 10.05 -13.10 -0.27
C ASN A 211 10.62 -12.06 0.70
N ALA A 212 10.22 -10.79 0.58
CA ALA A 212 10.61 -9.75 1.52
C ALA A 212 10.14 -10.07 2.95
N GLY A 213 8.90 -10.53 3.12
CA GLY A 213 8.36 -10.96 4.41
C GLY A 213 9.17 -12.10 5.04
N ARG A 214 9.57 -13.11 4.24
CA ARG A 214 10.42 -14.23 4.71
C ARG A 214 11.80 -13.76 5.14
N VAL A 215 12.46 -12.91 4.33
CA VAL A 215 13.80 -12.37 4.65
C VAL A 215 13.77 -11.56 5.95
N LEU A 216 12.71 -10.79 6.18
CA LEU A 216 12.52 -10.01 7.40
C LEU A 216 11.96 -10.83 8.56
N SER A 217 11.67 -12.12 8.34
CA SER A 217 11.02 -13.02 9.31
C SER A 217 9.75 -12.39 9.91
N LEU A 218 8.91 -11.80 9.02
CA LEU A 218 7.65 -11.18 9.43
C LEU A 218 6.63 -12.26 9.80
N ALA A 219 5.83 -11.96 10.82
CA ALA A 219 4.80 -12.83 11.35
C ALA A 219 3.50 -12.03 11.62
N PRO A 220 2.35 -12.67 11.82
CA PRO A 220 1.07 -11.99 12.00
C PRO A 220 1.03 -10.97 13.14
N GLN A 221 1.84 -11.13 14.17
CA GLN A 221 1.95 -10.19 15.28
C GLN A 221 2.76 -8.93 14.95
N ASP A 222 3.45 -8.92 13.81
CA ASP A 222 4.21 -7.75 13.39
C ASP A 222 3.32 -6.61 12.92
N ARG A 223 3.87 -5.41 13.02
CA ARG A 223 3.19 -4.18 12.63
C ARG A 223 4.16 -3.22 11.97
N LEU A 224 3.86 -2.88 10.73
CA LEU A 224 4.62 -1.88 9.96
C LEU A 224 4.17 -0.47 10.31
N LEU A 225 5.10 0.44 10.55
CA LEU A 225 4.84 1.88 10.41
C LEU A 225 5.28 2.33 9.01
N ASN A 226 4.31 2.62 8.15
CA ASN A 226 4.54 3.02 6.76
C ASN A 226 4.27 4.51 6.55
N ALA A 227 5.34 5.29 6.60
CA ALA A 227 5.32 6.73 6.31
C ALA A 227 5.78 7.06 4.87
N LEU A 228 5.98 6.03 4.04
CA LEU A 228 6.41 6.18 2.65
C LEU A 228 5.23 6.39 1.71
N PRO A 229 5.45 7.13 0.59
CA PRO A 229 4.43 7.27 -0.45
C PRO A 229 4.08 5.94 -1.09
N LEU A 230 2.77 5.67 -1.26
CA LEU A 230 2.27 4.44 -1.88
C LEU A 230 2.31 4.46 -3.42
N PHE A 231 2.66 5.57 -4.04
CA PHE A 231 2.92 5.63 -5.48
C PHE A 231 4.37 5.21 -5.84
N HIS A 232 5.18 4.79 -4.87
CA HIS A 232 6.50 4.19 -5.08
C HIS A 232 6.52 2.73 -4.64
N ALA A 233 7.27 1.91 -5.38
CA ALA A 233 7.44 0.48 -5.09
C ALA A 233 7.86 0.21 -3.63
N HIS A 234 8.67 1.08 -3.05
CA HIS A 234 9.15 0.93 -1.68
C HIS A 234 8.00 0.99 -0.65
N GLY A 235 7.18 2.03 -0.68
CA GLY A 235 6.03 2.16 0.23
C GLY A 235 4.93 1.14 -0.06
N LEU A 236 4.65 0.89 -1.34
CA LEU A 236 3.56 0.04 -1.80
C LEU A 236 3.90 -1.46 -1.66
N ILE A 237 4.96 -1.91 -2.33
CA ILE A 237 5.28 -3.34 -2.42
C ILE A 237 6.12 -3.77 -1.22
N SER A 238 7.27 -3.10 -1.01
CA SER A 238 8.20 -3.47 0.05
C SER A 238 7.72 -3.10 1.45
N GLY A 239 6.74 -2.21 1.55
CA GLY A 239 6.03 -1.85 2.80
C GLY A 239 4.69 -2.55 2.90
N LEU A 240 3.64 -1.90 2.35
CA LEU A 240 2.23 -2.29 2.50
C LEU A 240 1.98 -3.76 2.16
N LEU A 241 2.30 -4.18 0.93
CA LEU A 241 1.99 -5.54 0.49
C LEU A 241 2.88 -6.59 1.17
N THR A 242 4.13 -6.27 1.51
CA THR A 242 5.00 -7.17 2.28
C THR A 242 4.41 -7.48 3.67
N ALA A 243 3.91 -6.47 4.36
CA ALA A 243 3.26 -6.67 5.66
C ALA A 243 1.98 -7.50 5.52
N LEU A 244 1.10 -7.14 4.58
CA LEU A 244 -0.14 -7.89 4.35
C LEU A 244 0.11 -9.33 3.91
N ALA A 245 1.15 -9.59 3.10
CA ALA A 245 1.51 -10.95 2.68
C ALA A 245 2.02 -11.83 3.82
N ALA A 246 2.49 -11.24 4.90
CA ALA A 246 2.87 -11.93 6.13
C ALA A 246 1.70 -12.07 7.14
N GLY A 247 0.50 -11.60 6.79
CA GLY A 247 -0.65 -11.55 7.72
C GLY A 247 -0.48 -10.52 8.83
N SER A 248 0.50 -9.63 8.72
CA SER A 248 0.79 -8.59 9.70
C SER A 248 0.01 -7.30 9.41
N SER A 249 0.01 -6.35 10.34
CA SER A 249 -0.72 -5.10 10.19
C SER A 249 0.14 -3.95 9.69
N VAL A 250 -0.51 -2.92 9.10
CA VAL A 250 0.15 -1.73 8.56
C VAL A 250 -0.47 -0.48 9.15
N ILE A 251 0.35 0.37 9.76
CA ILE A 251 0.00 1.74 10.12
C ILE A 251 0.28 2.62 8.90
N CYS A 252 -0.75 3.15 8.28
CA CYS A 252 -0.67 4.07 7.16
C CYS A 252 -0.78 5.50 7.69
N THR A 253 0.29 6.28 7.58
CA THR A 253 0.29 7.70 7.96
C THR A 253 0.08 8.60 6.75
N ASP A 254 -0.31 9.84 6.97
CA ASP A 254 -0.51 10.84 5.90
C ASP A 254 0.82 11.36 5.32
N GLY A 255 1.89 10.66 5.58
CA GLY A 255 3.24 10.93 5.14
C GLY A 255 4.22 10.92 6.30
N PHE A 256 5.47 11.31 6.01
CA PHE A 256 6.51 11.38 7.02
C PHE A 256 6.49 12.74 7.75
N ASP A 257 6.40 12.67 9.06
CA ASP A 257 6.62 13.79 9.98
C ASP A 257 7.51 13.32 11.14
N ALA A 258 8.70 13.90 11.26
CA ALA A 258 9.67 13.48 12.25
C ALA A 258 9.21 13.73 13.70
N SER A 259 8.40 14.75 13.92
CA SER A 259 7.84 15.08 15.24
C SER A 259 6.72 14.13 15.65
N ALA A 260 5.84 13.78 14.72
CA ALA A 260 4.72 12.87 14.95
C ALA A 260 5.15 11.40 15.00
N PHE A 261 6.23 11.02 14.30
CA PHE A 261 6.69 9.63 14.16
C PHE A 261 6.87 8.91 15.49
N PHE A 262 7.53 9.54 16.45
CA PHE A 262 7.71 8.95 17.78
C PHE A 262 6.42 8.89 18.60
N GLY A 263 5.47 9.80 18.34
CA GLY A 263 4.11 9.74 18.85
C GLY A 263 3.39 8.48 18.35
N TRP A 264 3.42 8.25 17.05
CA TRP A 264 2.84 7.05 16.42
C TRP A 264 3.50 5.76 16.90
N MET A 265 4.83 5.77 17.14
CA MET A 265 5.53 4.62 17.71
C MET A 265 5.02 4.27 19.11
N ARG A 266 4.75 5.27 19.94
CA ARG A 266 4.24 5.04 21.31
C ARG A 266 2.77 4.64 21.32
N GLU A 267 1.94 5.26 20.48
CA GLU A 267 0.51 4.99 20.42
C GLU A 267 0.22 3.63 19.78
N LEU A 268 0.83 3.36 18.62
CA LEU A 268 0.47 2.25 17.74
C LEU A 268 1.43 1.05 17.83
N GLN A 269 2.54 1.18 18.58
CA GLN A 269 3.49 0.10 18.87
C GLN A 269 3.92 -0.71 17.62
N PRO A 270 4.49 -0.08 16.57
CA PRO A 270 5.01 -0.81 15.43
C PRO A 270 6.20 -1.68 15.82
N THR A 271 6.33 -2.86 15.19
CA THR A 271 7.48 -3.74 15.38
C THR A 271 8.57 -3.53 14.33
N TRP A 272 8.24 -2.85 13.25
CA TRP A 272 9.20 -2.50 12.22
C TRP A 272 8.77 -1.27 11.41
N TYR A 273 9.76 -0.64 10.81
CA TYR A 273 9.52 0.34 9.76
C TYR A 273 10.57 0.22 8.64
N THR A 274 10.24 0.75 7.48
CA THR A 274 11.15 0.86 6.35
C THR A 274 11.18 2.31 5.87
N ALA A 275 12.37 2.81 5.52
CA ALA A 275 12.54 4.19 5.11
C ALA A 275 13.74 4.37 4.18
N VAL A 276 13.80 5.54 3.54
CA VAL A 276 14.98 6.00 2.79
C VAL A 276 15.99 6.68 3.74
N PRO A 277 17.28 6.76 3.36
CA PRO A 277 18.32 7.32 4.23
C PRO A 277 18.01 8.71 4.78
N THR A 278 17.33 9.56 4.02
CA THR A 278 16.94 10.91 4.45
C THR A 278 15.96 10.90 5.63
N ILE A 279 15.01 9.95 5.64
CA ILE A 279 14.06 9.76 6.76
C ILE A 279 14.81 9.27 7.99
N HIS A 280 15.68 8.25 7.87
CA HIS A 280 16.48 7.76 8.99
C HIS A 280 17.32 8.88 9.63
N ARG A 281 17.92 9.74 8.81
CA ARG A 281 18.69 10.89 9.30
C ARG A 281 17.83 11.88 10.06
N ALA A 282 16.65 12.22 9.52
CA ALA A 282 15.73 13.13 10.20
C ALA A 282 15.25 12.58 11.55
N LEU A 283 14.98 11.27 11.62
CA LEU A 283 14.61 10.60 12.87
C LEU A 283 15.77 10.59 13.88
N LEU A 284 17.00 10.33 13.42
CA LEU A 284 18.16 10.39 14.29
C LEU A 284 18.36 11.78 14.89
N THR A 285 18.30 12.83 14.04
CA THR A 285 18.40 14.22 14.50
C THR A 285 17.32 14.56 15.53
N ALA A 286 16.08 14.13 15.31
CA ALA A 286 14.98 14.35 16.26
C ALA A 286 15.19 13.59 17.59
N ALA A 287 15.72 12.37 17.54
CA ALA A 287 16.03 11.58 18.72
C ALA A 287 17.23 12.14 19.51
N GLU A 288 18.24 12.67 18.82
CA GLU A 288 19.38 13.35 19.46
C GLU A 288 18.96 14.63 20.19
N ALA A 289 18.04 15.40 19.58
CA ALA A 289 17.49 16.61 20.18
C ALA A 289 16.61 16.31 21.40
N ASN A 290 15.95 15.14 21.44
CA ASN A 290 15.13 14.69 22.57
C ASN A 290 15.23 13.16 22.72
N PRO A 291 16.23 12.64 23.47
CA PRO A 291 16.46 11.22 23.63
C PRO A 291 15.29 10.44 24.24
N ASP A 292 14.43 11.08 25.01
CA ASP A 292 13.27 10.44 25.63
C ASP A 292 12.18 10.07 24.60
N LEU A 293 12.18 10.69 23.41
CA LEU A 293 11.29 10.33 22.31
C LEU A 293 11.55 8.91 21.80
N ALA A 294 12.80 8.47 21.80
CA ALA A 294 13.21 7.17 21.27
C ALA A 294 13.07 6.01 22.29
N ARG A 295 12.61 6.27 23.50
CA ARG A 295 12.44 5.29 24.57
C ARG A 295 10.97 5.13 24.98
N PRO A 296 10.52 3.90 25.31
CA PRO A 296 10.97 2.58 24.85
C PRO A 296 10.50 2.32 23.41
N SER A 297 11.17 1.42 22.68
CA SER A 297 10.81 1.06 21.32
C SER A 297 10.33 -0.39 21.24
N SER A 298 9.21 -0.61 20.54
CA SER A 298 8.70 -1.94 20.17
C SER A 298 9.36 -2.51 18.92
N LEU A 299 10.25 -1.71 18.29
CA LEU A 299 10.90 -2.08 17.03
C LEU A 299 11.84 -3.27 17.17
N ARG A 300 11.67 -4.26 16.32
CA ARG A 300 12.63 -5.36 16.09
C ARG A 300 13.37 -5.26 14.77
N VAL A 301 12.81 -4.54 13.78
CA VAL A 301 13.43 -4.35 12.46
C VAL A 301 13.36 -2.88 12.04
N ILE A 302 14.51 -2.35 11.62
CA ILE A 302 14.65 -1.09 10.91
C ILE A 302 15.26 -1.43 9.55
N ARG A 303 14.54 -1.12 8.46
CA ARG A 303 14.99 -1.39 7.10
C ARG A 303 15.29 -0.11 6.38
N SER A 304 16.44 -0.05 5.69
CA SER A 304 16.81 1.01 4.77
C SER A 304 16.81 0.48 3.33
N ALA A 305 16.29 1.26 2.37
CA ALA A 305 16.35 0.94 0.93
C ALA A 305 16.37 2.22 0.09
#